data_f8239c633c4edcb5021d0568bbe3febd
#
_entry.id   f8239c633c4edcb5021d0568bbe3febd
#
_cell.length_a   1.000
_cell.length_b   1.000
_cell.length_c   1.000
_cell.angle_alpha   90.00
_cell.angle_beta   90.00
_cell.angle_gamma   90.00
#
_symmetry.space_group_name_H-M   'P 1'
#
loop_
_entity.id
_entity.type
_entity.pdbx_description
1 polymer ?
#
loop_
_entity_poly.entity_id
_entity_poly.type
_entity_poly.pdbx_seq_one_letter_code
_entity_poly.pdbx_strand_id
1 'polypeptide(L)'
;MNSKINVKVFFLLFLICVCSNSLYAQSIPPFKKGERVVFVGNSITHGGHYHSFVWLYYMTRFPNKPITIMNAGIGGESAWDIKDRLDYDVFDRKPTYVTLT
;
A
#
# COMPACT_ATOMS: atom_id res chain seq x y z
N MET A 1 16.39 45.56 30.07
CA MET A 1 15.35 44.81 29.31
C MET A 1 15.37 43.37 29.75
N ASN A 2 14.40 42.98 30.53
CA ASN A 2 14.33 41.59 30.99
C ASN A 2 13.42 40.80 30.02
N SER A 3 14.03 40.20 29.02
CA SER A 3 13.35 39.23 28.19
C SER A 3 13.30 37.87 28.92
N LYS A 4 12.56 37.80 30.00
CA LYS A 4 12.20 36.51 30.58
C LYS A 4 11.15 35.91 29.68
N ILE A 5 11.58 35.10 28.71
CA ILE A 5 10.65 34.20 27.96
C ILE A 5 9.94 33.37 29.01
N ASN A 6 8.63 33.55 29.10
CA ASN A 6 7.81 32.80 30.03
C ASN A 6 7.94 31.33 29.67
N VAL A 7 8.39 30.49 30.59
CA VAL A 7 8.59 29.03 30.36
C VAL A 7 7.32 28.38 29.83
N LYS A 8 6.15 28.87 30.21
CA LYS A 8 4.87 28.41 29.69
C LYS A 8 4.70 28.69 28.20
N VAL A 9 5.12 29.89 27.75
CA VAL A 9 5.07 30.27 26.33
C VAL A 9 6.07 29.47 25.51
N PHE A 10 7.28 29.27 26.05
CA PHE A 10 8.29 28.42 25.40
C PHE A 10 7.83 26.97 25.26
N PHE A 11 7.20 26.41 26.28
CA PHE A 11 6.64 25.06 26.28
C PHE A 11 5.49 24.94 25.29
N LEU A 12 4.63 25.95 25.17
CA LEU A 12 3.54 26.00 24.22
C LEU A 12 4.04 26.05 22.75
N LEU A 13 5.05 26.88 22.49
CA LEU A 13 5.69 26.98 21.17
C LEU A 13 6.42 25.70 20.80
N PHE A 14 7.07 25.05 21.76
CA PHE A 14 7.68 23.74 21.54
C PHE A 14 6.65 22.67 21.22
N LEU A 15 5.53 22.64 21.92
CA LEU A 15 4.43 21.72 21.69
C LEU A 15 3.82 21.91 20.29
N ILE A 16 3.61 23.15 19.85
CA ILE A 16 3.12 23.48 18.51
C ILE A 16 4.13 23.04 17.45
N CYS A 17 5.41 23.21 17.68
CA CYS A 17 6.47 22.79 16.76
C CYS A 17 6.57 21.27 16.60
N VAL A 18 6.33 20.52 17.68
CA VAL A 18 6.30 19.05 17.67
C VAL A 18 5.04 18.53 16.96
N CYS A 19 3.89 19.18 17.16
CA CYS A 19 2.65 18.78 16.49
C CYS A 19 2.66 19.07 14.99
N SER A 20 3.38 20.07 14.52
CA SER A 20 3.43 20.41 13.09
C SER A 20 4.18 19.39 12.23
N ASN A 21 5.04 18.57 12.83
CA ASN A 21 5.73 17.49 12.10
C ASN A 21 4.87 16.25 11.86
N SER A 22 3.71 16.16 12.50
CA SER A 22 2.81 14.99 12.38
C SER A 22 1.82 15.09 11.22
N LEU A 23 1.78 16.20 10.48
CA LEU A 23 0.77 16.48 9.45
C LEU A 23 1.18 16.10 8.02
N TYR A 24 2.38 15.57 7.82
CA TYR A 24 2.74 14.99 6.54
C TYR A 24 2.21 13.55 6.46
N ALA A 25 0.93 13.42 6.15
CA ALA A 25 0.43 12.16 5.65
C ALA A 25 1.21 11.83 4.37
N GLN A 26 2.06 10.81 4.40
CA GLN A 26 2.72 10.32 3.21
C GLN A 26 1.64 9.87 2.23
N SER A 27 1.40 10.66 1.20
CA SER A 27 0.54 10.22 0.12
C SER A 27 1.26 9.12 -0.64
N ILE A 28 0.75 7.89 -0.54
CA ILE A 28 1.22 6.79 -1.38
C ILE A 28 0.80 7.12 -2.81
N PRO A 29 1.73 7.26 -3.76
CA PRO A 29 1.37 7.54 -5.14
C PRO A 29 0.56 6.36 -5.72
N PRO A 30 -0.43 6.64 -6.58
CA PRO A 30 -1.18 5.59 -7.25
C PRO A 30 -0.27 4.78 -8.17
N PHE A 31 -0.70 3.58 -8.54
CA PHE A 31 -0.01 2.77 -9.54
C PHE A 31 0.08 3.53 -10.87
N LYS A 32 1.21 3.38 -11.54
CA LYS A 32 1.46 3.99 -12.85
C LYS A 32 0.84 3.15 -13.96
N LYS A 33 0.68 3.78 -15.14
CA LYS A 33 0.22 3.09 -16.33
C LYS A 33 1.10 1.87 -16.67
N GLY A 34 0.45 0.74 -16.94
CA GLY A 34 1.12 -0.48 -17.36
C GLY A 34 1.67 -1.35 -16.22
N GLU A 35 1.51 -0.94 -14.97
CA GLU A 35 1.95 -1.75 -13.83
C GLU A 35 1.16 -3.05 -13.72
N ARG A 36 1.86 -4.07 -13.27
CA ARG A 36 1.36 -5.45 -13.13
C ARG A 36 1.40 -5.81 -11.64
N VAL A 37 0.23 -5.88 -11.03
CA VAL A 37 0.08 -6.14 -9.60
C VAL A 37 -0.40 -7.57 -9.38
N VAL A 38 0.37 -8.36 -8.68
CA VAL A 38 0.00 -9.73 -8.30
C VAL A 38 -0.38 -9.76 -6.83
N PHE A 39 -1.58 -10.22 -6.56
CA PHE A 39 -2.09 -10.44 -5.21
C PHE A 39 -1.87 -11.90 -4.84
N VAL A 40 -0.98 -12.14 -3.88
CA VAL A 40 -0.61 -13.45 -3.36
C VAL A 40 -1.24 -13.65 -1.99
N GLY A 41 -1.81 -14.79 -1.74
CA GLY A 41 -2.42 -15.10 -0.46
C GLY A 41 -3.14 -16.44 -0.47
N ASN A 42 -3.96 -16.64 0.54
CA ASN A 42 -4.75 -17.86 0.73
C ASN A 42 -6.21 -17.71 0.20
N SER A 43 -7.18 -18.27 0.90
CA SER A 43 -8.59 -18.30 0.48
C SER A 43 -9.22 -16.91 0.29
N ILE A 44 -8.85 -15.93 1.10
CA ILE A 44 -9.38 -14.56 0.99
C ILE A 44 -8.95 -13.93 -0.34
N THR A 45 -7.69 -14.11 -0.72
CA THR A 45 -7.16 -13.64 -2.01
C THR A 45 -7.73 -14.46 -3.17
N HIS A 46 -7.81 -15.77 -3.01
CA HIS A 46 -8.41 -16.66 -4.02
C HIS A 46 -9.83 -16.23 -4.37
N GLY A 47 -10.65 -15.86 -3.40
CA GLY A 47 -12.03 -15.42 -3.59
C GLY A 47 -12.19 -14.20 -4.49
N GLY A 48 -11.15 -13.38 -4.67
CA GLY A 48 -11.11 -12.34 -5.68
C GLY A 48 -11.83 -11.04 -5.35
N HIS A 49 -12.46 -10.93 -4.20
CA HIS A 49 -13.34 -9.80 -3.91
C HIS A 49 -12.59 -8.47 -3.74
N TYR A 50 -11.61 -8.40 -2.83
CA TYR A 50 -11.00 -7.11 -2.49
C TYR A 50 -10.14 -6.53 -3.64
N HIS A 51 -9.38 -7.34 -4.33
CA HIS A 51 -8.57 -6.86 -5.45
C HIS A 51 -9.40 -6.53 -6.70
N SER A 52 -10.58 -7.13 -6.85
CA SER A 52 -11.54 -6.70 -7.87
C SER A 52 -12.04 -5.27 -7.63
N PHE A 53 -12.28 -4.89 -6.36
CA PHE A 53 -12.60 -3.50 -6.01
C PHE A 53 -11.43 -2.56 -6.26
N VAL A 54 -10.20 -2.98 -5.99
CA VAL A 54 -9.01 -2.19 -6.33
C VAL A 54 -8.93 -1.97 -7.84
N TRP A 55 -9.13 -3.02 -8.64
CA TRP A 55 -9.17 -2.92 -10.09
C TRP A 55 -10.25 -1.95 -10.58
N LEU A 56 -11.47 -2.08 -10.07
CA LEU A 56 -12.59 -1.21 -10.42
C LEU A 56 -12.30 0.25 -10.07
N TYR A 57 -11.72 0.51 -8.90
CA TYR A 57 -11.30 1.83 -8.49
C TYR A 57 -10.33 2.45 -9.51
N TYR A 58 -9.29 1.72 -9.89
CA TYR A 58 -8.29 2.22 -10.84
C TYR A 58 -8.87 2.41 -12.24
N MET A 59 -9.72 1.52 -12.71
CA MET A 59 -10.35 1.63 -14.03
C MET A 59 -11.32 2.82 -14.12
N THR A 60 -11.99 3.14 -13.04
CA THR A 60 -12.93 4.28 -13.00
C THR A 60 -12.26 5.62 -12.74
N ARG A 61 -11.21 5.65 -11.91
CA ARG A 61 -10.50 6.88 -11.53
C ARG A 61 -9.39 7.26 -12.50
N PHE A 62 -8.74 6.28 -13.09
CA PHE A 62 -7.58 6.47 -13.97
C PHE A 62 -7.75 5.70 -15.30
N PRO A 63 -8.81 6.00 -16.08
CA PRO A 63 -9.14 5.22 -17.30
C PRO A 63 -8.04 5.27 -18.36
N ASN A 64 -7.23 6.33 -18.37
CA ASN A 64 -6.11 6.51 -19.31
C ASN A 64 -4.79 5.91 -18.81
N LYS A 65 -4.78 5.29 -17.63
CA LYS A 65 -3.60 4.66 -17.02
C LYS A 65 -3.94 3.23 -16.58
N PRO A 66 -4.24 2.32 -17.53
CA PRO A 66 -4.63 0.96 -17.18
C PRO A 66 -3.50 0.22 -16.47
N ILE A 67 -3.87 -0.57 -15.48
CA ILE A 67 -3.01 -1.50 -14.76
C ILE A 67 -3.53 -2.92 -14.94
N THR A 68 -2.67 -3.91 -14.76
CA THR A 68 -3.05 -5.32 -14.75
C THR A 68 -3.07 -5.82 -13.30
N ILE A 69 -4.18 -6.40 -12.88
CA ILE A 69 -4.30 -7.08 -11.59
C ILE A 69 -4.42 -8.58 -11.81
N MET A 70 -3.63 -9.36 -11.10
CA MET A 70 -3.60 -10.81 -11.19
C MET A 70 -3.82 -11.42 -9.82
N ASN A 71 -4.69 -12.43 -9.78
CA ASN A 71 -4.96 -13.21 -8.58
C ASN A 71 -4.03 -14.42 -8.53
N ALA A 72 -3.19 -14.48 -7.52
CA ALA A 72 -2.34 -15.62 -7.18
C ALA A 72 -2.67 -16.16 -5.78
N GLY A 73 -3.92 -16.06 -5.37
CA GLY A 73 -4.42 -16.68 -4.15
C GLY A 73 -4.79 -18.15 -4.37
N ILE A 74 -4.45 -19.00 -3.42
CA ILE A 74 -4.85 -20.40 -3.38
C ILE A 74 -5.38 -20.73 -1.99
N GLY A 75 -6.61 -21.26 -1.92
CA GLY A 75 -7.25 -21.60 -0.68
C GLY A 75 -6.48 -22.68 0.10
N GLY A 76 -6.38 -22.52 1.43
CA GLY A 76 -5.74 -23.49 2.31
C GLY A 76 -4.22 -23.44 2.39
N GLU A 77 -3.58 -22.55 1.63
CA GLU A 77 -2.11 -22.43 1.67
C GLU A 77 -1.60 -21.76 2.94
N SER A 78 -0.47 -22.25 3.41
CA SER A 78 0.40 -21.63 4.42
C SER A 78 1.44 -20.73 3.75
N ALA A 79 2.18 -19.97 4.57
CA ALA A 79 3.29 -19.16 4.07
C ALA A 79 4.39 -19.99 3.38
N TRP A 80 4.58 -21.24 3.80
CA TRP A 80 5.55 -22.16 3.19
C TRP A 80 5.11 -22.58 1.80
N ASP A 81 3.83 -22.93 1.63
CA ASP A 81 3.27 -23.30 0.34
C ASP A 81 3.39 -22.14 -0.67
N ILE A 82 3.10 -20.93 -0.22
CA ILE A 82 3.27 -19.72 -1.04
C ILE A 82 4.73 -19.53 -1.44
N LYS A 83 5.65 -19.68 -0.50
CA LYS A 83 7.09 -19.56 -0.76
C LYS A 83 7.56 -20.54 -1.85
N ASP A 84 7.10 -21.78 -1.79
CA ASP A 84 7.53 -22.82 -2.71
C ASP A 84 7.10 -22.56 -4.16
N ARG A 85 6.02 -21.80 -4.37
CA ARG A 85 5.51 -21.45 -5.72
C ARG A 85 5.83 -20.05 -6.20
N LEU A 86 6.53 -19.23 -5.40
CA LEU A 86 6.79 -17.82 -5.77
C LEU A 86 7.46 -17.69 -7.16
N ASP A 87 8.47 -18.50 -7.44
CA ASP A 87 9.26 -18.37 -8.66
C ASP A 87 8.43 -18.68 -9.91
N TYR A 88 7.77 -19.83 -9.93
CA TYR A 88 7.07 -20.30 -11.14
C TYR A 88 5.62 -19.80 -11.26
N ASP A 89 4.97 -19.39 -10.20
CA ASP A 89 3.60 -18.91 -10.26
C ASP A 89 3.46 -17.38 -10.12
N VAL A 90 4.31 -16.75 -9.34
CA VAL A 90 4.22 -15.31 -9.11
C VAL A 90 5.20 -14.53 -9.98
N PHE A 91 6.48 -14.85 -9.91
CA PHE A 91 7.51 -14.08 -10.62
C PHE A 91 7.52 -14.31 -12.12
N ASP A 92 7.13 -15.49 -12.59
CA ASP A 92 6.97 -15.75 -14.04
C ASP A 92 5.88 -14.88 -14.68
N ARG A 93 4.94 -14.34 -13.90
CA ARG A 93 3.96 -13.36 -14.38
C ARG A 93 4.55 -11.97 -14.60
N LYS A 94 5.83 -11.77 -14.29
CA LYS A 94 6.57 -10.50 -14.40
C LYS A 94 5.85 -9.34 -13.69
N PRO A 95 5.60 -9.46 -12.39
CA PRO A 95 4.94 -8.40 -11.62
C PRO A 95 5.84 -7.19 -11.47
N THR A 96 5.25 -6.00 -11.41
CA THR A 96 5.92 -4.77 -10.94
C THR A 96 5.67 -4.56 -9.44
N TYR A 97 4.55 -5.09 -8.94
CA TYR A 97 4.21 -5.12 -7.51
C TYR A 97 3.65 -6.49 -7.12
N VAL A 98 4.02 -6.93 -5.94
CA VAL A 98 3.46 -8.12 -5.29
C VAL A 98 2.93 -7.72 -3.94
N THR A 99 1.69 -8.07 -3.65
CA THR A 99 1.11 -7.97 -2.31
C THR A 99 0.98 -9.35 -1.71
N LEU A 100 1.24 -9.48 -0.43
CA LEU A 100 1.11 -10.72 0.33
C LEU A 100 0.11 -10.50 1.47
N THR A 101 -0.92 -11.36 1.56
CA THR A 101 -1.97 -11.31 2.59
C THR A 101 -2.22 -12.66 3.22
#